data_de62a6ee1bae0e9f058c041565877835
#
_entry.id   de62a6ee1bae0e9f058c041565877835
#
_cell.length_a   1.000
_cell.length_b   1.000
_cell.length_c   1.000
_cell.angle_alpha   90.00
_cell.angle_beta   90.00
_cell.angle_gamma   90.00
#
_symmetry.space_group_name_H-M   'P 1'
#
loop_
_entity.id
_entity.type
_entity.pdbx_description
1 polymer ?
#
loop_
_entity_poly.entity_id
_entity_poly.type
_entity_poly.pdbx_seq_one_letter_code
_entity_poly.pdbx_strand_id
1 'polypeptide(L)'
;NKSCGRYVCFIDDDDVIAPNYLIKIISALSSNADVITFCGDYVENNLRTPFSISMVHRGNFNHPNMFYRLPNHLCPVKREIALSCQFTDKNYGEDSDYAEKINNYIKNEFHIQDKLYFYMYDSNTSQTKPNNTLNAFN
;
A
#
# COMPACT_ATOMS: atom_id res chain seq x y z
N ASN A 1 20.42 0.99 -2.74
CA ASN A 1 19.56 1.29 -1.62
C ASN A 1 20.09 2.45 -0.81
N LYS A 2 19.38 3.60 -0.80
CA LYS A 2 19.82 4.85 -0.14
C LYS A 2 19.02 5.16 1.15
N SER A 3 18.00 4.35 1.49
CA SER A 3 17.21 4.55 2.69
C SER A 3 17.99 4.19 3.94
N CYS A 4 17.94 5.05 4.99
CA CYS A 4 18.57 4.83 6.29
C CYS A 4 17.58 4.80 7.47
N GLY A 5 16.27 5.05 7.21
CA GLY A 5 15.22 4.98 8.22
C GLY A 5 14.93 3.56 8.70
N ARG A 6 14.26 3.43 9.85
CA ARG A 6 13.81 2.13 10.38
C ARG A 6 12.69 1.50 9.56
N TYR A 7 11.89 2.32 8.91
CA TYR A 7 10.78 1.92 8.04
C TYR A 7 10.96 2.50 6.66
N VAL A 8 10.42 1.82 5.68
CA VAL A 8 10.39 2.22 4.27
C VAL A 8 8.96 2.12 3.78
N CYS A 9 8.49 3.12 3.08
CA CYS A 9 7.24 3.08 2.29
C CYS A 9 7.48 3.77 0.95
N PHE A 10 6.58 3.51 0.03
CA PHE A 10 6.57 4.12 -1.29
C PHE A 10 5.29 4.94 -1.43
N ILE A 11 5.41 6.09 -2.03
CA ILE A 11 4.28 6.97 -2.38
C ILE A 11 4.45 7.26 -3.86
N ASP A 12 3.45 6.89 -4.64
CA ASP A 12 3.48 7.12 -6.08
C ASP A 12 3.30 8.63 -6.35
N ASP A 13 3.99 9.13 -7.35
CA ASP A 13 4.09 10.57 -7.63
C ASP A 13 2.79 11.18 -8.17
N ASP A 14 1.87 10.36 -8.65
CA ASP A 14 0.53 10.74 -9.10
C ASP A 14 -0.56 10.58 -8.03
N ASP A 15 -0.23 10.07 -6.85
CA ASP A 15 -1.16 9.86 -5.75
C ASP A 15 -1.17 11.01 -4.73
N VAL A 16 -2.11 10.98 -3.81
CA VAL A 16 -2.29 12.01 -2.77
C VAL A 16 -2.32 11.35 -1.40
N ILE A 17 -1.63 11.95 -0.44
CA ILE A 17 -1.69 11.57 0.97
C ILE A 17 -2.52 12.56 1.79
N ALA A 18 -3.14 12.08 2.86
CA ALA A 18 -3.88 12.94 3.79
C ALA A 18 -2.94 13.95 4.49
N PRO A 19 -3.42 15.16 4.84
CA PRO A 19 -2.60 16.15 5.54
C PRO A 19 -1.98 15.65 6.85
N ASN A 20 -2.65 14.74 7.54
CA ASN A 20 -2.20 14.13 8.79
C ASN A 20 -1.45 12.81 8.61
N TYR A 21 -1.12 12.41 7.37
CA TYR A 21 -0.46 11.14 7.06
C TYR A 21 0.82 10.95 7.88
N LEU A 22 1.76 11.89 7.81
CA LEU A 22 3.04 11.75 8.50
C LEU A 22 2.88 11.65 10.02
N ILE A 23 2.02 12.47 10.62
CA ILE A 23 1.79 12.45 12.06
C ILE A 23 1.22 11.09 12.50
N LYS A 24 0.27 10.56 11.75
CA LYS A 24 -0.35 9.26 12.05
C LYS A 24 0.65 8.12 11.88
N ILE A 25 1.42 8.10 10.80
CA ILE A 25 2.45 7.09 10.56
C ILE A 25 3.53 7.14 11.64
N ILE A 26 4.10 8.32 11.91
CA ILE A 26 5.16 8.47 12.94
C ILE A 26 4.66 8.00 14.30
N SER A 27 3.44 8.36 14.70
CA SER A 27 2.83 7.88 15.94
C SER A 27 2.71 6.35 15.98
N ALA A 28 2.32 5.73 14.87
CA ALA A 28 2.20 4.28 14.76
C ALA A 28 3.54 3.54 14.84
N LEU A 29 4.66 4.17 14.46
CA LEU A 29 5.99 3.55 14.50
C LEU A 29 6.42 3.17 15.93
N SER A 30 5.87 3.80 16.95
CA SER A 30 6.14 3.45 18.36
C SER A 30 5.66 2.05 18.74
N SER A 31 4.70 1.49 17.99
CA SER A 31 4.25 0.11 18.16
C SER A 31 5.32 -0.94 17.84
N ASN A 32 6.35 -0.54 17.09
CA ASN A 32 7.38 -1.43 16.55
C ASN A 32 6.82 -2.62 15.73
N ALA A 33 5.63 -2.46 15.16
CA ALA A 33 5.03 -3.47 14.28
C ALA A 33 5.86 -3.67 13.01
N ASP A 34 5.77 -4.83 12.38
CA ASP A 34 6.50 -5.14 11.13
C ASP A 34 5.99 -4.29 9.98
N VAL A 35 4.69 -3.99 9.97
CA VAL A 35 4.04 -3.16 8.96
C VAL A 35 3.00 -2.24 9.62
N ILE A 36 2.87 -1.03 9.08
CA ILE A 36 1.78 -0.10 9.40
C ILE A 36 0.79 -0.14 8.25
N THR A 37 -0.44 -0.53 8.54
CA THR A 37 -1.51 -0.62 7.55
C THR A 37 -2.56 0.47 7.79
N PHE A 38 -3.35 0.79 6.79
CA PHE A 38 -4.32 1.88 6.87
C PHE A 38 -5.44 1.74 5.83
N CYS A 39 -6.38 2.68 5.89
CA CYS A 39 -7.44 2.83 4.92
C CYS A 39 -7.15 3.99 3.96
N GLY A 40 -7.90 4.05 2.87
CA GLY A 40 -7.82 5.12 1.88
C GLY A 40 -9.00 5.09 0.92
N ASP A 41 -8.90 5.86 -0.15
CA ASP A 41 -9.86 5.86 -1.25
C ASP A 41 -9.15 5.61 -2.59
N TYR A 42 -9.73 4.75 -3.40
CA TYR A 42 -9.47 4.67 -4.83
C TYR A 42 -10.34 5.71 -5.54
N VAL A 43 -9.72 6.59 -6.28
CA VAL A 43 -10.39 7.72 -6.93
C VAL A 43 -10.28 7.56 -8.45
N GLU A 44 -11.41 7.39 -9.11
CA GLU A 44 -11.52 7.29 -10.57
C GLU A 44 -12.66 8.18 -11.06
N ASN A 45 -12.39 9.10 -11.98
CA ASN A 45 -13.39 10.02 -12.52
C ASN A 45 -14.19 10.77 -11.42
N ASN A 46 -13.52 11.24 -10.38
CA ASN A 46 -14.10 11.87 -9.19
C ASN A 46 -15.00 10.97 -8.33
N LEU A 47 -15.15 9.70 -8.67
CA LEU A 47 -15.81 8.71 -7.84
C LEU A 47 -14.80 8.10 -6.85
N ARG A 48 -15.24 7.89 -5.62
CA ARG A 48 -14.39 7.33 -4.57
C ARG A 48 -14.89 5.98 -4.12
N THR A 49 -14.02 4.99 -4.13
CA THR A 49 -14.27 3.68 -3.53
C THR A 49 -13.29 3.49 -2.38
N PRO A 50 -13.77 3.34 -1.14
CA PRO A 50 -12.87 3.13 0.00
C PRO A 50 -12.11 1.82 -0.14
N PHE A 51 -10.89 1.80 0.40
CA PHE A 51 -10.11 0.58 0.54
C PHE A 51 -9.57 0.43 1.96
N SER A 52 -9.31 -0.80 2.33
CA SER A 52 -8.60 -1.17 3.56
C SER A 52 -7.44 -2.08 3.23
N ILE A 53 -6.26 -1.72 3.74
CA ILE A 53 -5.08 -2.58 3.70
C ILE A 53 -4.87 -3.17 5.09
N SER A 54 -4.86 -4.49 5.20
CA SER A 54 -4.63 -5.16 6.50
C SER A 54 -4.20 -6.61 6.32
N MET A 55 -3.42 -7.12 7.27
CA MET A 55 -3.05 -8.53 7.36
C MET A 55 -4.24 -9.45 7.66
N VAL A 56 -5.34 -8.91 8.23
CA VAL A 56 -6.54 -9.72 8.55
C VAL A 56 -7.33 -10.12 7.31
N HIS A 57 -7.10 -9.45 6.18
CA HIS A 57 -7.72 -9.85 4.93
C HIS A 57 -7.12 -11.15 4.40
N ARG A 58 -7.94 -12.00 3.82
CA ARG A 58 -7.51 -13.31 3.31
C ARG A 58 -6.96 -13.25 1.88
N GLY A 59 -6.88 -12.08 1.30
CA GLY A 59 -6.43 -11.84 -0.07
C GLY A 59 -6.82 -10.46 -0.55
N ASN A 60 -6.48 -10.18 -1.80
CA ASN A 60 -6.90 -8.97 -2.49
C ASN A 60 -8.23 -9.24 -3.21
N PHE A 61 -9.25 -8.45 -2.92
CA PHE A 61 -10.53 -8.58 -3.63
C PHE A 61 -11.30 -7.27 -3.64
N ASN A 62 -12.11 -7.07 -4.68
CA ASN A 62 -12.95 -5.91 -4.87
C ASN A 62 -14.41 -6.27 -4.59
N HIS A 63 -14.96 -5.64 -3.56
CA HIS A 63 -16.39 -5.59 -3.34
C HIS A 63 -16.93 -4.29 -3.95
N PRO A 64 -18.19 -4.20 -4.41
CA PRO A 64 -18.73 -2.97 -5.02
C PRO A 64 -18.53 -1.69 -4.21
N ASN A 65 -18.52 -1.78 -2.88
CA ASN A 65 -18.44 -0.63 -1.98
C ASN A 65 -17.13 -0.53 -1.19
N MET A 66 -16.22 -1.50 -1.34
CA MET A 66 -14.98 -1.56 -0.56
C MET A 66 -13.95 -2.46 -1.23
N PHE A 67 -12.73 -1.97 -1.36
CA PHE A 67 -11.60 -2.79 -1.82
C PHE A 67 -10.79 -3.26 -0.63
N TYR A 68 -10.42 -4.52 -0.62
CA TYR A 68 -9.62 -5.15 0.42
C TYR A 68 -8.27 -5.54 -0.14
N ARG A 69 -7.21 -5.23 0.60
CA ARG A 69 -5.83 -5.48 0.18
C ARG A 69 -5.01 -6.05 1.32
N LEU A 70 -4.17 -7.01 1.00
CA LEU A 70 -3.05 -7.37 1.86
C LEU A 70 -2.01 -6.24 1.86
N PRO A 71 -1.14 -6.18 2.89
CA PRO A 71 -0.02 -5.23 2.93
C PRO A 71 0.77 -5.23 1.62
N ASN A 72 1.08 -4.04 1.14
CA ASN A 72 1.74 -3.82 -0.14
C ASN A 72 2.76 -2.66 -0.05
N HIS A 73 3.29 -2.21 -1.19
CA HIS A 73 4.33 -1.20 -1.26
C HIS A 73 3.94 0.16 -0.63
N LEU A 74 2.65 0.49 -0.56
CA LEU A 74 2.17 1.74 0.06
C LEU A 74 2.33 1.74 1.59
N CYS A 75 2.44 0.56 2.20
CA CYS A 75 2.55 0.41 3.64
C CYS A 75 3.98 0.67 4.13
N PRO A 76 4.17 1.45 5.22
CA PRO A 76 5.45 1.47 5.91
C PRO A 76 5.79 0.09 6.47
N VAL A 77 6.91 -0.47 6.01
CA VAL A 77 7.42 -1.79 6.41
C VAL A 77 8.78 -1.60 7.06
N LYS A 78 9.10 -2.39 8.08
CA LYS A 78 10.44 -2.40 8.66
C LYS A 78 11.49 -2.53 7.56
N ARG A 79 12.50 -1.67 7.60
CA ARG A 79 13.54 -1.60 6.56
C ARG A 79 14.24 -2.94 6.34
N GLU A 80 14.50 -3.70 7.39
CA GLU A 80 15.13 -5.03 7.30
C GLU A 80 14.28 -6.02 6.47
N ILE A 81 12.95 -5.97 6.62
CA ILE A 81 12.02 -6.77 5.82
C ILE A 81 12.02 -6.29 4.37
N ALA A 82 11.91 -4.98 4.16
CA ALA A 82 11.92 -4.38 2.82
C ALA A 82 13.21 -4.70 2.05
N LEU A 83 14.36 -4.73 2.73
CA LEU A 83 15.65 -5.10 2.14
C LEU A 83 15.69 -6.57 1.70
N SER A 84 15.03 -7.46 2.45
CA SER A 84 14.93 -8.88 2.10
C SER A 84 13.98 -9.14 0.93
N CYS A 85 13.10 -8.17 0.62
CA CYS A 85 12.03 -8.28 -0.36
C CYS A 85 12.18 -7.29 -1.52
N GLN A 86 13.38 -7.06 -2.02
CA GLN A 86 13.65 -6.09 -3.07
C GLN A 86 12.73 -6.27 -4.28
N PHE A 87 12.36 -5.14 -4.90
CA PHE A 87 11.66 -5.14 -6.17
C PHE A 87 12.43 -5.93 -7.23
N THR A 88 11.72 -6.68 -8.03
CA THR A 88 12.31 -7.33 -9.21
C THR A 88 12.46 -6.32 -10.34
N ASP A 89 13.50 -6.47 -11.14
CA ASP A 89 13.73 -5.65 -12.33
C ASP A 89 12.77 -6.08 -13.47
N LYS A 90 11.49 -5.77 -13.26
CA LYS A 90 10.42 -6.02 -14.23
C LYS A 90 9.73 -4.72 -14.55
N ASN A 91 9.39 -4.50 -15.81
CA ASN A 91 8.65 -3.32 -16.25
C ASN A 91 7.17 -3.33 -15.83
N TYR A 92 6.67 -4.43 -15.27
CA TYR A 92 5.27 -4.60 -14.89
C TYR A 92 5.12 -5.70 -13.82
N GLY A 93 4.32 -5.42 -12.78
CA GLY A 93 4.03 -6.38 -11.71
C GLY A 93 5.07 -6.44 -10.59
N GLU A 94 6.02 -5.48 -10.56
CA GLU A 94 7.01 -5.38 -9.48
C GLU A 94 6.36 -5.15 -8.11
N ASP A 95 5.28 -4.39 -8.06
CA ASP A 95 4.54 -4.10 -6.82
C ASP A 95 3.85 -5.34 -6.27
N SER A 96 3.27 -6.16 -7.16
CA SER A 96 2.65 -7.44 -6.79
C SER A 96 3.69 -8.43 -6.26
N ASP A 97 4.84 -8.54 -6.91
CA ASP A 97 5.95 -9.37 -6.46
C ASP A 97 6.47 -8.92 -5.09
N TYR A 98 6.61 -7.60 -4.90
CA TYR A 98 7.04 -7.05 -3.61
C TYR A 98 6.01 -7.33 -2.51
N ALA A 99 4.71 -7.09 -2.78
CA ALA A 99 3.63 -7.37 -1.85
C ALA A 99 3.61 -8.84 -1.44
N GLU A 100 3.72 -9.76 -2.38
CA GLU A 100 3.79 -11.20 -2.09
C GLU A 100 4.98 -11.53 -1.18
N LYS A 101 6.15 -10.99 -1.47
CA LYS A 101 7.35 -11.22 -0.67
C LYS A 101 7.20 -10.70 0.76
N ILE A 102 6.78 -9.44 0.96
CA ILE A 102 6.66 -8.88 2.31
C ILE A 102 5.64 -9.65 3.15
N ASN A 103 4.53 -10.12 2.56
CA ASN A 103 3.51 -10.88 3.27
C ASN A 103 4.02 -12.24 3.79
N ASN A 104 5.13 -12.75 3.27
CA ASN A 104 5.80 -13.94 3.81
C ASN A 104 6.69 -13.64 5.04
N TYR A 105 7.08 -12.39 5.24
CA TYR A 105 8.02 -11.99 6.31
C TYR A 105 7.34 -11.24 7.46
N ILE A 106 6.30 -10.44 7.19
CA ILE A 106 5.57 -9.69 8.22
C ILE A 106 4.78 -10.64 9.12
N LYS A 107 4.83 -10.41 10.44
CA LYS A 107 4.16 -11.23 11.45
C LYS A 107 3.11 -10.48 12.24
N ASN A 108 3.21 -9.16 12.27
CA ASN A 108 2.27 -8.31 12.99
C ASN A 108 2.11 -6.95 12.31
N GLU A 109 0.98 -6.31 12.56
CA GLU A 109 0.65 -5.00 12.04
C GLU A 109 0.17 -4.05 13.13
N PHE A 110 0.32 -2.75 12.89
CA PHE A 110 -0.45 -1.71 13.52
C PHE A 110 -1.38 -1.12 12.47
N HIS A 111 -2.69 -1.26 12.65
CA HIS A 111 -3.68 -0.79 11.69
C HIS A 111 -4.26 0.57 12.08
N ILE A 112 -4.23 1.53 11.16
CA ILE A 112 -4.81 2.86 11.30
C ILE A 112 -6.13 2.90 10.54
N GLN A 113 -7.24 3.15 11.24
CA GLN A 113 -8.57 3.19 10.64
C GLN A 113 -8.81 4.41 9.73
N ASP A 114 -7.98 5.44 9.87
CA ASP A 114 -8.12 6.68 9.10
C ASP A 114 -7.79 6.45 7.63
N LYS A 115 -8.46 7.20 6.75
CA LYS A 115 -8.11 7.27 5.33
C LYS A 115 -6.89 8.15 5.15
N LEU A 116 -5.75 7.54 4.91
CA LEU A 116 -4.47 8.23 4.82
C LEU A 116 -3.93 8.36 3.40
N TYR A 117 -4.47 7.61 2.45
CA TYR A 117 -3.95 7.53 1.09
C TYR A 117 -5.09 7.57 0.07
N PHE A 118 -4.90 8.36 -0.98
CA PHE A 118 -5.86 8.52 -2.08
C PHE A 118 -5.18 8.08 -3.37
N TYR A 119 -5.51 6.87 -3.81
CA TYR A 119 -5.00 6.30 -5.06
C TYR A 119 -5.74 6.94 -6.25
N MET A 120 -5.02 7.73 -7.01
CA MET A 120 -5.57 8.50 -8.13
C MET A 120 -5.44 7.72 -9.44
N TYR A 121 -6.52 7.11 -9.90
CA TYR A 121 -6.52 6.37 -11.16
C TYR A 121 -7.02 7.25 -12.31
N ASP A 122 -6.19 7.34 -13.35
CA ASP A 122 -6.55 7.94 -14.64
C ASP A 122 -6.26 6.95 -15.76
N SER A 123 -7.29 6.54 -16.48
CA SER A 123 -7.18 5.58 -17.59
C SER A 123 -6.29 6.07 -18.75
N ASN A 124 -6.06 7.39 -18.84
CA ASN A 124 -5.20 7.99 -19.90
C ASN A 124 -3.72 8.00 -19.53
N THR A 125 -3.39 8.03 -18.23
CA THR A 125 -2.01 8.17 -17.74
C THR A 125 -1.53 6.96 -16.96
N SER A 126 -2.43 6.18 -16.35
CA SER A 126 -2.07 4.99 -15.59
C SER A 126 -1.53 3.88 -16.50
N GLN A 127 -0.40 3.29 -16.11
CA GLN A 127 0.19 2.15 -16.80
C GLN A 127 -0.64 0.86 -16.62
N THR A 128 -1.59 0.85 -15.71
CA THR A 128 -2.47 -0.28 -15.39
C THR A 128 -3.62 -0.34 -16.38
N LYS A 129 -3.82 -1.48 -17.04
CA LYS A 129 -4.93 -1.68 -18.00
C LYS A 129 -6.27 -1.78 -17.28
N PRO A 130 -7.38 -1.25 -17.86
CA PRO A 130 -8.72 -1.21 -17.22
C PRO A 130 -9.27 -2.56 -16.76
N ASN A 131 -8.84 -3.66 -17.36
CA ASN A 131 -9.31 -5.02 -17.05
C ASN A 131 -8.60 -5.66 -15.84
N ASN A 132 -7.69 -4.94 -15.18
CA ASN A 132 -6.85 -5.49 -14.12
C ASN A 132 -6.92 -4.67 -12.83
N THR A 133 -8.13 -4.23 -12.46
CA THR A 133 -8.38 -3.47 -11.23
C THR A 133 -7.86 -4.16 -9.95
N LEU A 134 -7.73 -5.49 -9.98
CA LEU A 134 -7.10 -6.24 -8.88
C LEU A 134 -5.59 -5.97 -8.76
N ASN A 135 -4.91 -5.68 -9.87
CA ASN A 135 -3.46 -5.46 -9.88
C ASN A 135 -3.08 -3.97 -9.72
N ALA A 136 -4.03 -3.04 -9.91
CA ALA A 136 -3.79 -1.61 -9.80
C ALA A 136 -3.39 -1.17 -8.38
N PHE A 137 -3.72 -1.97 -7.38
CA PHE A 137 -3.49 -1.69 -5.96
C PHE A 137 -2.39 -2.53 -5.31
N ASN A 138 -1.84 -3.45 -6.05
CA ASN A 138 -0.77 -4.29 -5.51
C ASN A 138 0.56 -3.55 -5.61
#